data_3bd0b87442472b8d266d00b344bebc70
#
_entry.id   3bd0b87442472b8d266d00b344bebc70
#
_cell.length_a   1.000
_cell.length_b   1.000
_cell.length_c   1.000
_cell.angle_alpha   90.00
_cell.angle_beta   90.00
_cell.angle_gamma   90.00
#
_symmetry.space_group_name_H-M   'P 1'
#
loop_
_entity.id
_entity.type
_entity.pdbx_description
1 polymer ?
#
loop_
_entity_poly.entity_id
_entity_poly.type
_entity_poly.pdbx_seq_one_letter_code
_entity_poly.pdbx_strand_id
1 'polypeptide(L)'
;MKFSILKRREAAFDMGDADRIENKLRINLSPHADSILLHDLDVFQVEPERRSTPKCVLINRIFEYFRDQAESSIASTLESRRIRLAGQLSEFPDPQARETAIRQILRDDAEELKEKSRKRLEETGEPFLIRIFKDNLQYLLSDEGQAESQAYNDKIGPYFKALLEEYCQLPYVERERIYFRKTKEEIDLAIRYRKMLRIVTRKQHRSYVKPLELRTDPGRMYHYLVGLTSSGREGPWKIGCFRLCFITDCKRLDYSGFIHSDQEKEIRRAISERGVQYLSGEDPIQKILVEFTPNGEKSYRQILHLRPQYTSHDGLIYEFHCPVKQAEDYFFKFGHNARILEPVYLAEKFQRKYQNAAKKYDSL
;
A
#
# COMPACT_ATOMS: atom_id res chain seq x y z
N MET A 1 20.26 -9.03 -28.53
CA MET A 1 19.28 -8.99 -29.62
C MET A 1 18.95 -7.53 -29.83
N LYS A 2 19.38 -6.91 -30.90
CA LYS A 2 19.13 -5.50 -31.20
C LYS A 2 17.64 -5.33 -31.46
N PHE A 3 16.99 -4.42 -30.72
CA PHE A 3 15.59 -4.07 -30.96
C PHE A 3 15.44 -3.51 -32.37
N SER A 4 14.82 -4.25 -33.29
CA SER A 4 14.59 -3.82 -34.68
C SER A 4 13.44 -2.78 -34.79
N ILE A 5 12.85 -2.41 -33.66
CA ILE A 5 11.70 -1.50 -33.58
C ILE A 5 12.06 -0.07 -34.02
N LEU A 6 13.29 0.37 -33.75
CA LEU A 6 13.71 1.77 -34.01
C LEU A 6 14.14 2.02 -35.45
N LYS A 7 14.47 1.00 -36.26
CA LYS A 7 14.91 1.17 -37.65
C LYS A 7 13.80 1.22 -38.72
N ARG A 8 12.52 1.01 -38.35
CA ARG A 8 11.38 1.05 -39.31
C ARG A 8 10.58 2.37 -39.28
N ARG A 9 11.20 3.46 -38.91
CA ARG A 9 10.53 4.75 -38.67
C ARG A 9 10.23 5.60 -39.90
N GLU A 10 10.69 5.24 -41.08
CA GLU A 10 10.51 6.05 -42.28
C GLU A 10 9.33 5.64 -43.15
N ALA A 11 8.53 4.65 -42.77
CA ALA A 11 7.33 4.25 -43.51
C ALA A 11 6.07 4.69 -42.80
N ALA A 12 5.24 5.44 -43.47
CA ALA A 12 3.96 6.01 -43.12
C ALA A 12 3.17 5.24 -42.05
N PHE A 13 2.72 5.95 -41.03
CA PHE A 13 1.90 5.46 -39.92
C PHE A 13 0.47 5.18 -40.49
N ASP A 14 0.25 3.95 -40.92
CA ASP A 14 -1.09 3.42 -41.18
C ASP A 14 -1.60 2.74 -39.92
N MET A 15 -2.76 3.17 -39.39
CA MET A 15 -3.36 2.67 -38.12
C MET A 15 -3.60 1.15 -38.11
N GLY A 16 -3.46 0.46 -39.24
CA GLY A 16 -3.55 -1.01 -39.35
C GLY A 16 -2.29 -1.78 -38.94
N ASP A 17 -1.13 -1.14 -38.91
CA ASP A 17 0.16 -1.80 -38.57
C ASP A 17 0.56 -1.72 -37.08
N ALA A 18 -0.12 -0.93 -36.27
CA ALA A 18 0.12 -0.84 -34.81
C ALA A 18 -0.12 -2.17 -34.08
N ASP A 19 -0.90 -3.08 -34.64
CA ASP A 19 -1.12 -4.43 -34.12
C ASP A 19 0.03 -5.41 -34.39
N ARG A 20 1.00 -5.05 -35.23
CA ARG A 20 2.17 -5.88 -35.59
C ARG A 20 3.45 -5.55 -34.84
N ILE A 21 3.49 -4.48 -34.04
CA ILE A 21 4.61 -4.21 -33.16
C ILE A 21 4.58 -5.27 -32.05
N GLU A 22 5.65 -6.06 -31.93
CA GLU A 22 5.78 -7.00 -30.81
C GLU A 22 5.70 -6.24 -29.48
N ASN A 23 4.51 -6.19 -28.90
CA ASN A 23 4.26 -5.60 -27.59
C ASN A 23 4.74 -6.49 -26.43
N LYS A 24 5.70 -7.37 -26.72
CA LYS A 24 6.26 -8.31 -25.75
C LYS A 24 7.66 -7.86 -25.36
N LEU A 25 7.90 -7.81 -24.07
CA LEU A 25 9.18 -7.46 -23.48
C LEU A 25 9.64 -8.60 -22.56
N ARG A 26 10.87 -9.06 -22.77
CA ARG A 26 11.53 -10.01 -21.87
C ARG A 26 12.33 -9.23 -20.84
N ILE A 27 12.02 -9.40 -19.56
CA ILE A 27 12.70 -8.78 -18.43
C ILE A 27 13.11 -9.83 -17.40
N ASN A 28 14.14 -9.51 -16.63
CA ASN A 28 14.61 -10.30 -15.50
C ASN A 28 14.82 -9.35 -14.32
N LEU A 29 13.98 -9.47 -13.32
CA LEU A 29 14.09 -8.68 -12.09
C LEU A 29 15.04 -9.35 -11.11
N SER A 30 15.48 -8.60 -10.10
CA SER A 30 16.15 -9.21 -8.95
C SER A 30 15.21 -10.18 -8.22
N PRO A 31 15.73 -11.18 -7.51
CA PRO A 31 14.90 -12.10 -6.71
C PRO A 31 14.06 -11.34 -5.66
N HIS A 32 14.60 -10.25 -5.11
CA HIS A 32 13.88 -9.37 -4.18
C HIS A 32 12.66 -8.72 -4.85
N ALA A 33 12.86 -8.08 -6.00
CA ALA A 33 11.77 -7.41 -6.71
C ALA A 33 10.69 -8.41 -7.16
N ASP A 34 11.08 -9.58 -7.64
CA ASP A 34 10.11 -10.62 -8.01
C ASP A 34 9.28 -11.09 -6.82
N SER A 35 9.90 -11.30 -5.65
CA SER A 35 9.21 -11.65 -4.41
C SER A 35 8.22 -10.57 -3.97
N ILE A 36 8.58 -9.29 -4.08
CA ILE A 36 7.69 -8.17 -3.76
C ILE A 36 6.50 -8.10 -4.71
N LEU A 37 6.73 -8.29 -6.02
CA LEU A 37 5.62 -8.30 -6.99
C LEU A 37 4.67 -9.48 -6.76
N LEU A 38 5.19 -10.66 -6.41
CA LEU A 38 4.35 -11.81 -6.06
C LEU A 38 3.52 -11.53 -4.80
N HIS A 39 4.11 -10.92 -3.79
CA HIS A 39 3.39 -10.47 -2.59
C HIS A 39 2.28 -9.48 -2.95
N ASP A 40 2.59 -8.46 -3.78
CA ASP A 40 1.61 -7.45 -4.17
C ASP A 40 0.48 -8.04 -5.04
N LEU A 41 0.79 -9.02 -5.88
CA LEU A 41 -0.23 -9.78 -6.63
C LEU A 41 -1.26 -10.44 -5.71
N ASP A 42 -0.77 -11.10 -4.65
CA ASP A 42 -1.62 -11.78 -3.68
C ASP A 42 -2.44 -10.78 -2.86
N VAL A 43 -1.79 -9.78 -2.27
CA VAL A 43 -2.46 -8.80 -1.39
C VAL A 43 -3.42 -7.90 -2.16
N PHE A 44 -3.05 -7.44 -3.36
CA PHE A 44 -3.91 -6.64 -4.22
C PHE A 44 -4.96 -7.49 -4.94
N GLN A 45 -4.83 -8.82 -4.90
CA GLN A 45 -5.69 -9.78 -5.62
C GLN A 45 -5.90 -9.34 -7.07
N VAL A 46 -4.78 -9.15 -7.76
CA VAL A 46 -4.79 -8.67 -9.14
C VAL A 46 -5.43 -9.72 -10.05
N GLU A 47 -6.49 -9.34 -10.74
CA GLU A 47 -7.17 -10.20 -11.68
C GLU A 47 -6.56 -10.09 -13.09
N PRO A 48 -6.67 -11.14 -13.92
CA PRO A 48 -6.24 -11.08 -15.31
C PRO A 48 -7.11 -10.12 -16.10
N GLU A 49 -6.52 -9.30 -16.95
CA GLU A 49 -7.20 -8.36 -17.83
C GLU A 49 -6.69 -8.47 -19.26
N ARG A 50 -7.52 -8.14 -20.27
CA ARG A 50 -7.11 -8.03 -21.68
C ARG A 50 -6.35 -9.27 -22.18
N ARG A 51 -6.71 -10.47 -21.72
CA ARG A 51 -6.01 -11.73 -22.01
C ARG A 51 -4.55 -11.77 -21.54
N SER A 52 -4.22 -11.02 -20.49
CA SER A 52 -2.90 -10.99 -19.86
C SER A 52 -2.95 -11.61 -18.46
N THR A 53 -1.82 -12.16 -18.02
CA THR A 53 -1.69 -12.72 -16.67
C THR A 53 -1.78 -11.62 -15.60
N PRO A 54 -2.17 -11.94 -14.34
CA PRO A 54 -2.17 -10.97 -13.24
C PRO A 54 -0.85 -10.21 -13.09
N LYS A 55 0.29 -10.89 -13.27
CA LYS A 55 1.62 -10.27 -13.20
C LYS A 55 1.82 -9.22 -14.29
N CYS A 56 1.35 -9.50 -15.53
CA CYS A 56 1.37 -8.51 -16.60
C CYS A 56 0.50 -7.29 -16.29
N VAL A 57 -0.69 -7.51 -15.71
CA VAL A 57 -1.60 -6.41 -15.32
C VAL A 57 -0.95 -5.54 -14.25
N LEU A 58 -0.42 -6.15 -13.18
CA LEU A 58 0.28 -5.45 -12.10
C LEU A 58 1.40 -4.58 -12.66
N ILE A 59 2.31 -5.16 -13.43
CA ILE A 59 3.48 -4.48 -13.98
C ILE A 59 3.08 -3.31 -14.88
N ASN A 60 2.09 -3.48 -15.75
CA ASN A 60 1.61 -2.39 -16.61
C ASN A 60 1.00 -1.24 -15.80
N ARG A 61 0.26 -1.53 -14.73
CA ARG A 61 -0.30 -0.51 -13.84
C ARG A 61 0.78 0.21 -13.04
N ILE A 62 1.77 -0.53 -12.54
CA ILE A 62 2.93 0.08 -11.88
C ILE A 62 3.62 1.05 -12.83
N PHE A 63 3.91 0.63 -14.06
CA PHE A 63 4.53 1.48 -15.06
C PHE A 63 3.69 2.73 -15.33
N GLU A 64 2.38 2.58 -15.59
CA GLU A 64 1.45 3.69 -15.86
C GLU A 64 1.41 4.73 -14.73
N TYR A 65 1.45 4.28 -13.45
CA TYR A 65 1.19 5.16 -12.32
C TYR A 65 2.44 5.63 -11.58
N PHE A 66 3.57 4.95 -11.78
CA PHE A 66 4.80 5.24 -11.07
C PHE A 66 5.86 5.92 -11.93
N ARG A 67 5.84 5.76 -13.25
CA ARG A 67 6.85 6.34 -14.16
C ARG A 67 7.12 7.83 -13.91
N ASP A 68 6.05 8.62 -13.73
CA ASP A 68 6.17 10.07 -13.49
C ASP A 68 6.70 10.41 -12.07
N GLN A 69 6.78 9.41 -11.18
CA GLN A 69 7.20 9.56 -9.78
C GLN A 69 8.60 9.00 -9.54
N ALA A 70 9.12 8.14 -10.41
CA ALA A 70 10.41 7.47 -10.25
C ALA A 70 11.57 8.49 -10.13
N GLU A 71 11.62 9.49 -11.01
CA GLU A 71 12.58 10.59 -10.86
C GLU A 71 12.34 11.43 -9.61
N SER A 72 11.08 11.64 -9.22
CA SER A 72 10.74 12.42 -8.03
C SER A 72 11.11 11.72 -6.72
N SER A 73 11.28 10.39 -6.72
CA SER A 73 11.64 9.60 -5.53
C SER A 73 13.08 9.92 -5.08
N ILE A 74 14.07 9.91 -5.98
CA ILE A 74 15.45 10.28 -5.65
C ILE A 74 15.51 11.77 -5.32
N ALA A 75 14.92 12.62 -6.14
CA ALA A 75 14.86 14.06 -5.91
C ALA A 75 14.17 14.41 -4.59
N SER A 76 13.05 13.77 -4.28
CA SER A 76 12.29 13.93 -3.03
C SER A 76 13.11 13.47 -1.81
N THR A 77 13.85 12.38 -1.95
CA THR A 77 14.75 11.87 -0.89
C THR A 77 15.88 12.85 -0.62
N LEU A 78 16.51 13.35 -1.67
CA LEU A 78 17.59 14.35 -1.55
C LEU A 78 17.07 15.68 -0.99
N GLU A 79 15.88 16.13 -1.40
CA GLU A 79 15.28 17.36 -0.86
C GLU A 79 14.91 17.21 0.62
N SER A 80 14.34 16.08 1.02
CA SER A 80 14.06 15.78 2.43
C SER A 80 15.35 15.76 3.27
N ARG A 81 16.45 15.24 2.69
CA ARG A 81 17.76 15.24 3.30
C ARG A 81 18.35 16.64 3.40
N ARG A 82 18.18 17.45 2.35
CA ARG A 82 18.58 18.85 2.32
C ARG A 82 17.93 19.66 3.44
N ILE A 83 16.62 19.53 3.61
CA ILE A 83 15.87 20.21 4.67
C ILE A 83 16.40 19.81 6.04
N ARG A 84 16.64 18.52 6.27
CA ARG A 84 17.19 18.00 7.54
C ARG A 84 18.58 18.54 7.81
N LEU A 85 19.48 18.51 6.82
CA LEU A 85 20.84 19.03 6.94
C LEU A 85 20.85 20.54 7.20
N ALA A 86 19.98 21.29 6.52
CA ALA A 86 19.81 22.72 6.75
C ALA A 86 19.40 23.04 8.20
N GLY A 87 18.50 22.23 8.79
CA GLY A 87 18.12 22.33 10.20
C GLY A 87 19.25 21.94 11.16
N GLN A 88 19.95 20.83 10.90
CA GLN A 88 21.08 20.35 11.74
C GLN A 88 22.28 21.32 11.73
N LEU A 89 22.52 21.97 10.60
CA LEU A 89 23.62 22.92 10.42
C LEU A 89 23.18 24.38 10.60
N SER A 90 21.99 24.62 11.19
CA SER A 90 21.43 25.99 11.37
C SER A 90 22.35 26.91 12.19
N GLU A 91 23.10 26.34 13.16
CA GLU A 91 24.01 27.06 14.05
C GLU A 91 25.41 27.27 13.42
N PHE A 92 25.65 26.81 12.20
CA PHE A 92 26.93 26.98 11.53
C PHE A 92 27.14 28.46 11.18
N PRO A 93 28.24 29.12 11.65
CA PRO A 93 28.36 30.59 11.63
C PRO A 93 28.46 31.16 10.21
N ASP A 94 29.00 30.41 9.26
CA ASP A 94 29.16 30.86 7.86
C ASP A 94 28.10 30.25 6.95
N PRO A 95 27.11 31.03 6.45
CA PRO A 95 26.08 30.56 5.56
C PRO A 95 26.58 29.99 4.23
N GLN A 96 27.68 30.53 3.67
CA GLN A 96 28.25 30.05 2.41
C GLN A 96 28.99 28.72 2.58
N ALA A 97 29.75 28.57 3.65
CA ALA A 97 30.39 27.31 3.98
C ALA A 97 29.36 26.22 4.29
N ARG A 98 28.25 26.57 5.01
CA ARG A 98 27.15 25.68 5.28
C ARG A 98 26.50 25.17 4.00
N GLU A 99 26.11 26.05 3.09
CA GLU A 99 25.49 25.70 1.83
C GLU A 99 26.38 24.82 0.95
N THR A 100 27.69 25.12 0.95
CA THR A 100 28.71 24.35 0.22
C THR A 100 28.82 22.92 0.80
N ALA A 101 28.86 22.79 2.13
CA ALA A 101 28.90 21.50 2.79
C ALA A 101 27.62 20.67 2.50
N ILE A 102 26.44 21.30 2.56
CA ILE A 102 25.16 20.64 2.23
C ILE A 102 25.19 20.14 0.78
N ARG A 103 25.62 20.96 -0.18
CA ARG A 103 25.71 20.56 -1.60
C ARG A 103 26.67 19.38 -1.80
N GLN A 104 27.81 19.38 -1.10
CA GLN A 104 28.76 18.27 -1.22
C GLN A 104 28.16 16.97 -0.67
N ILE A 105 27.58 17.00 0.52
CA ILE A 105 26.91 15.82 1.12
C ILE A 105 25.81 15.29 0.19
N LEU A 106 24.97 16.18 -0.36
CA LEU A 106 23.89 15.77 -1.27
C LEU A 106 24.41 15.19 -2.58
N ARG A 107 25.57 15.68 -3.07
CA ARG A 107 26.22 15.08 -4.25
C ARG A 107 26.69 13.66 -3.96
N ASP A 108 27.35 13.45 -2.82
CA ASP A 108 27.85 12.14 -2.42
C ASP A 108 26.68 11.17 -2.17
N ASP A 109 25.62 11.61 -1.50
CA ASP A 109 24.37 10.85 -1.32
C ASP A 109 23.74 10.48 -2.68
N ALA A 110 23.71 11.42 -3.64
CA ALA A 110 23.14 11.16 -4.98
C ALA A 110 23.95 10.10 -5.75
N GLU A 111 25.29 10.16 -5.68
CA GLU A 111 26.14 9.14 -6.31
C GLU A 111 25.99 7.77 -5.63
N GLU A 112 25.87 7.73 -4.30
CA GLU A 112 25.60 6.48 -3.56
C GLU A 112 24.23 5.87 -3.95
N LEU A 113 23.18 6.69 -4.07
CA LEU A 113 21.85 6.22 -4.50
C LEU A 113 21.90 5.70 -5.94
N LYS A 114 22.58 6.40 -6.86
CA LYS A 114 22.75 5.93 -8.24
C LYS A 114 23.53 4.62 -8.31
N GLU A 115 24.60 4.49 -7.54
CA GLU A 115 25.40 3.26 -7.51
C GLU A 115 24.59 2.08 -6.94
N LYS A 116 23.81 2.30 -5.89
CA LYS A 116 22.88 1.28 -5.37
C LYS A 116 21.85 0.86 -6.41
N SER A 117 21.29 1.83 -7.14
CA SER A 117 20.35 1.55 -8.23
C SER A 117 21.01 0.75 -9.35
N ARG A 118 22.25 1.11 -9.75
CA ARG A 118 23.02 0.39 -10.76
C ARG A 118 23.28 -1.06 -10.35
N LYS A 119 23.75 -1.29 -9.12
CA LYS A 119 23.98 -2.66 -8.60
C LYS A 119 22.72 -3.53 -8.62
N ARG A 120 21.56 -2.95 -8.28
CA ARG A 120 20.29 -3.68 -8.39
C ARG A 120 19.95 -4.08 -9.82
N LEU A 121 20.27 -3.25 -10.81
CA LEU A 121 20.07 -3.60 -12.23
C LEU A 121 20.96 -4.74 -12.70
N GLU A 122 22.11 -4.96 -12.04
CA GLU A 122 23.02 -6.09 -12.32
C GLU A 122 22.47 -7.40 -11.74
N GLU A 123 21.69 -7.34 -10.66
CA GLU A 123 21.04 -8.52 -10.11
C GLU A 123 19.98 -9.04 -11.08
N THR A 124 20.02 -10.34 -11.35
CA THR A 124 19.12 -10.99 -12.30
C THR A 124 18.53 -12.25 -11.70
N GLY A 125 17.19 -12.34 -11.74
CA GLY A 125 16.45 -13.56 -11.46
C GLY A 125 16.01 -14.28 -12.73
N GLU A 126 14.99 -15.10 -12.62
CA GLU A 126 14.41 -15.81 -13.75
C GLU A 126 13.76 -14.84 -14.76
N PRO A 127 14.11 -14.95 -16.05
CA PRO A 127 13.53 -14.09 -17.06
C PRO A 127 12.07 -14.47 -17.33
N PHE A 128 11.21 -13.49 -17.48
CA PHE A 128 9.83 -13.67 -17.87
C PHE A 128 9.40 -12.73 -18.98
N LEU A 129 8.36 -13.11 -19.69
CA LEU A 129 7.81 -12.34 -20.81
C LEU A 129 6.59 -11.57 -20.34
N ILE A 130 6.57 -10.25 -20.57
CA ILE A 130 5.40 -9.42 -20.34
C ILE A 130 4.84 -8.89 -21.64
N ARG A 131 3.53 -8.71 -21.69
CA ARG A 131 2.84 -7.97 -22.73
C ARG A 131 2.66 -6.54 -22.24
N ILE A 132 3.21 -5.56 -22.96
CA ILE A 132 3.02 -4.14 -22.67
C ILE A 132 1.64 -3.71 -23.19
N PHE A 133 0.85 -3.02 -22.39
CA PHE A 133 -0.44 -2.49 -22.79
C PHE A 133 -0.27 -1.32 -23.76
N LYS A 134 -1.26 -1.14 -24.63
CA LYS A 134 -1.21 -0.16 -25.73
C LYS A 134 -0.82 1.24 -25.26
N ASP A 135 -1.42 1.71 -24.17
CA ASP A 135 -1.21 3.06 -23.65
C ASP A 135 0.25 3.23 -23.14
N ASN A 136 0.78 2.22 -22.47
CA ASN A 136 2.18 2.20 -22.03
C ASN A 136 3.15 2.10 -23.21
N LEU A 137 2.80 1.33 -24.24
CA LEU A 137 3.61 1.24 -25.46
C LEU A 137 3.63 2.58 -26.21
N GLN A 138 2.50 3.27 -26.31
CA GLN A 138 2.41 4.59 -26.92
C GLN A 138 3.29 5.61 -26.18
N TYR A 139 3.26 5.58 -24.83
CA TYR A 139 4.16 6.42 -24.03
C TYR A 139 5.63 6.10 -24.28
N LEU A 140 6.01 4.83 -24.24
CA LEU A 140 7.40 4.42 -24.49
C LEU A 140 7.93 4.81 -25.87
N LEU A 141 7.04 4.98 -26.85
CA LEU A 141 7.36 5.42 -28.21
C LEU A 141 7.25 6.94 -28.38
N SER A 142 6.71 7.67 -27.41
CA SER A 142 6.66 9.14 -27.42
C SER A 142 8.05 9.76 -27.20
N ASP A 143 8.18 11.05 -27.50
CA ASP A 143 9.43 11.77 -27.29
C ASP A 143 9.84 11.79 -25.80
N GLU A 144 8.88 11.88 -24.89
CA GLU A 144 9.10 11.80 -23.44
C GLU A 144 9.66 10.43 -23.02
N GLY A 145 8.98 9.35 -23.40
CA GLY A 145 9.42 8.00 -23.07
C GLY A 145 10.77 7.62 -23.69
N GLN A 146 11.10 8.20 -24.85
CA GLN A 146 12.41 8.04 -25.47
C GLN A 146 13.49 8.84 -24.73
N ALA A 147 13.19 10.08 -24.33
CA ALA A 147 14.13 10.89 -23.53
C ALA A 147 14.50 10.21 -22.21
N GLU A 148 13.51 9.61 -21.52
CA GLU A 148 13.76 8.85 -20.29
C GLU A 148 14.58 7.57 -20.55
N SER A 149 14.33 6.86 -21.65
CA SER A 149 15.10 5.65 -21.99
C SER A 149 16.56 5.93 -22.37
N GLN A 150 16.91 7.19 -22.72
CA GLN A 150 18.31 7.60 -23.01
C GLN A 150 19.24 7.32 -21.84
N ALA A 151 18.80 7.51 -20.60
CA ALA A 151 19.56 7.17 -19.40
C ALA A 151 19.92 5.68 -19.33
N TYR A 152 19.24 4.84 -20.10
CA TYR A 152 19.40 3.38 -20.16
C TYR A 152 19.92 2.92 -21.56
N ASN A 153 20.71 3.75 -22.24
CA ASN A 153 21.27 3.50 -23.57
C ASN A 153 20.17 3.22 -24.64
N ASP A 154 19.10 4.01 -24.62
CA ASP A 154 17.95 3.89 -25.52
C ASP A 154 17.28 2.51 -25.50
N LYS A 155 17.35 1.79 -24.37
CA LYS A 155 16.79 0.45 -24.20
C LYS A 155 15.58 0.46 -23.28
N ILE A 156 14.44 0.12 -23.83
CA ILE A 156 13.17 0.00 -23.11
C ILE A 156 13.23 -1.04 -21.98
N GLY A 157 13.90 -2.18 -22.21
CA GLY A 157 14.00 -3.25 -21.22
C GLY A 157 14.67 -2.84 -19.91
N PRO A 158 15.89 -2.30 -19.95
CA PRO A 158 16.57 -1.75 -18.77
C PRO A 158 15.79 -0.62 -18.08
N TYR A 159 15.19 0.30 -18.84
CA TYR A 159 14.36 1.36 -18.27
C TYR A 159 13.17 0.77 -17.49
N PHE A 160 12.45 -0.16 -18.12
CA PHE A 160 11.31 -0.83 -17.49
C PHE A 160 11.72 -1.60 -16.22
N LYS A 161 12.86 -2.32 -16.29
CA LYS A 161 13.45 -3.00 -15.13
C LYS A 161 13.76 -2.03 -14.00
N ALA A 162 14.47 -0.94 -14.28
CA ALA A 162 14.87 0.05 -13.30
C ALA A 162 13.67 0.61 -12.52
N LEU A 163 12.60 0.95 -13.24
CA LEU A 163 11.37 1.46 -12.64
C LEU A 163 10.70 0.43 -11.73
N LEU A 164 10.66 -0.83 -12.12
CA LEU A 164 10.10 -1.90 -11.28
C LEU A 164 10.97 -2.20 -10.05
N GLU A 165 12.29 -2.21 -10.21
CA GLU A 165 13.21 -2.37 -9.07
C GLU A 165 13.05 -1.23 -8.05
N GLU A 166 12.89 0.00 -8.52
CA GLU A 166 12.64 1.16 -7.66
C GLU A 166 11.29 1.05 -6.93
N TYR A 167 10.22 0.73 -7.64
CA TYR A 167 8.92 0.47 -7.03
C TYR A 167 9.00 -0.57 -5.91
N CYS A 168 9.73 -1.65 -6.12
CA CYS A 168 9.88 -2.72 -5.14
C CYS A 168 10.69 -2.32 -3.89
N GLN A 169 11.41 -1.19 -3.89
CA GLN A 169 12.06 -0.64 -2.70
C GLN A 169 11.11 0.17 -1.81
N LEU A 170 9.94 0.55 -2.33
CA LEU A 170 9.00 1.36 -1.57
C LEU A 170 8.33 0.53 -0.46
N PRO A 171 8.00 1.15 0.68
CA PRO A 171 7.15 0.51 1.68
C PRO A 171 5.81 0.07 1.08
N TYR A 172 5.21 -0.98 1.63
CA TYR A 172 3.93 -1.51 1.14
C TYR A 172 2.85 -0.42 1.00
N VAL A 173 2.73 0.47 1.98
CA VAL A 173 1.73 1.54 1.99
C VAL A 173 1.88 2.50 0.80
N GLU A 174 3.11 2.77 0.34
CA GLU A 174 3.35 3.59 -0.85
C GLU A 174 3.02 2.80 -2.12
N ARG A 175 3.37 1.52 -2.19
CA ARG A 175 3.03 0.65 -3.32
C ARG A 175 1.52 0.48 -3.47
N GLU A 176 0.77 0.33 -2.36
CA GLU A 176 -0.69 0.33 -2.34
C GLU A 176 -1.25 1.62 -2.97
N ARG A 177 -0.70 2.78 -2.57
CA ARG A 177 -1.12 4.09 -3.08
C ARG A 177 -0.87 4.26 -4.58
N ILE A 178 0.25 3.73 -5.07
CA ILE A 178 0.58 3.73 -6.50
C ILE A 178 -0.41 2.85 -7.27
N TYR A 179 -0.55 1.59 -6.87
CA TYR A 179 -1.40 0.65 -7.59
C TYR A 179 -2.89 1.07 -7.61
N PHE A 180 -3.39 1.62 -6.52
CA PHE A 180 -4.77 2.12 -6.41
C PHE A 180 -4.90 3.62 -6.67
N ARG A 181 -3.98 4.23 -7.42
CA ARG A 181 -3.93 5.67 -7.70
C ARG A 181 -5.27 6.23 -8.17
N LYS A 182 -5.93 5.61 -9.15
CA LYS A 182 -7.23 6.07 -9.67
C LYS A 182 -8.33 6.08 -8.59
N THR A 183 -8.39 5.02 -7.79
CA THR A 183 -9.34 4.94 -6.67
C THR A 183 -9.06 6.02 -5.63
N LYS A 184 -7.77 6.23 -5.31
CA LYS A 184 -7.33 7.27 -4.39
C LYS A 184 -7.68 8.67 -4.89
N GLU A 185 -7.44 8.97 -6.16
CA GLU A 185 -7.77 10.26 -6.78
C GLU A 185 -9.27 10.56 -6.70
N GLU A 186 -10.13 9.58 -6.99
CA GLU A 186 -11.59 9.74 -6.83
C GLU A 186 -11.99 10.00 -5.37
N ILE A 187 -11.36 9.31 -4.41
CA ILE A 187 -11.57 9.54 -2.98
C ILE A 187 -11.12 10.96 -2.58
N ASP A 188 -9.92 11.37 -2.95
CA ASP A 188 -9.37 12.69 -2.63
C ASP A 188 -10.22 13.82 -3.20
N LEU A 189 -10.68 13.66 -4.44
CA LEU A 189 -11.60 14.62 -5.07
C LEU A 189 -12.95 14.68 -4.35
N ALA A 190 -13.48 13.52 -3.94
CA ALA A 190 -14.74 13.47 -3.19
C ALA A 190 -14.62 14.14 -1.81
N ILE A 191 -13.52 13.95 -1.11
CA ILE A 191 -13.23 14.63 0.17
C ILE A 191 -13.13 16.15 -0.06
N ARG A 192 -12.29 16.56 -1.02
CA ARG A 192 -12.06 17.98 -1.35
C ARG A 192 -13.35 18.73 -1.69
N TYR A 193 -14.19 18.13 -2.53
CA TYR A 193 -15.43 18.75 -3.01
C TYR A 193 -16.66 18.37 -2.18
N ARG A 194 -16.47 17.67 -1.05
CA ARG A 194 -17.55 17.20 -0.17
C ARG A 194 -18.65 16.47 -0.94
N LYS A 195 -18.24 15.57 -1.82
CA LYS A 195 -19.12 14.74 -2.65
C LYS A 195 -19.23 13.34 -2.07
N MET A 196 -20.39 12.71 -2.31
CA MET A 196 -20.62 11.31 -1.94
C MET A 196 -19.90 10.38 -2.91
N LEU A 197 -19.42 9.26 -2.38
CA LEU A 197 -18.89 8.14 -3.17
C LEU A 197 -19.90 6.99 -3.24
N ARG A 198 -19.95 6.35 -4.39
CA ARG A 198 -20.44 4.98 -4.50
C ARG A 198 -19.24 4.07 -4.64
N ILE A 199 -19.11 3.08 -3.77
CA ILE A 199 -18.06 2.09 -3.83
C ILE A 199 -18.65 0.69 -3.99
N VAL A 200 -17.86 -0.19 -4.63
CA VAL A 200 -18.08 -1.64 -4.65
C VAL A 200 -16.86 -2.29 -4.04
N THR A 201 -17.09 -3.22 -3.13
CA THR A 201 -16.01 -3.99 -2.51
C THR A 201 -15.82 -5.33 -3.22
N ARG A 202 -14.71 -6.03 -2.96
CA ARG A 202 -14.43 -7.38 -3.48
C ARG A 202 -15.55 -8.38 -3.23
N LYS A 203 -16.28 -8.23 -2.12
CA LYS A 203 -17.46 -9.05 -1.83
C LYS A 203 -18.70 -8.66 -2.64
N GLN A 204 -18.52 -7.80 -3.65
CA GLN A 204 -19.60 -7.26 -4.50
C GLN A 204 -20.65 -6.46 -3.72
N HIS A 205 -20.33 -6.04 -2.49
CA HIS A 205 -21.22 -5.17 -1.72
C HIS A 205 -21.06 -3.72 -2.22
N ARG A 206 -22.21 -3.15 -2.61
CA ARG A 206 -22.32 -1.73 -2.94
C ARG A 206 -22.59 -0.94 -1.66
N SER A 207 -21.84 0.14 -1.49
CA SER A 207 -22.02 1.08 -0.37
C SER A 207 -21.92 2.51 -0.86
N TYR A 208 -22.65 3.39 -0.18
CA TYR A 208 -22.52 4.84 -0.32
C TYR A 208 -21.71 5.37 0.85
N VAL A 209 -20.81 6.31 0.56
CA VAL A 209 -19.89 6.85 1.56
C VAL A 209 -19.89 8.36 1.48
N LYS A 210 -20.09 9.01 2.62
CA LYS A 210 -19.68 10.40 2.83
C LYS A 210 -18.26 10.36 3.36
N PRO A 211 -17.23 10.65 2.53
CA PRO A 211 -15.85 10.46 2.91
C PRO A 211 -15.37 11.58 3.85
N LEU A 212 -14.66 11.22 4.91
CA LEU A 212 -13.98 12.15 5.79
C LEU A 212 -12.50 12.28 5.43
N GLU A 213 -11.81 11.15 5.42
CA GLU A 213 -10.37 11.10 5.14
C GLU A 213 -9.95 9.73 4.61
N LEU A 214 -8.80 9.70 3.93
CA LEU A 214 -8.06 8.48 3.65
C LEU A 214 -6.90 8.40 4.65
N ARG A 215 -6.91 7.39 5.52
CA ARG A 215 -5.99 7.27 6.64
C ARG A 215 -5.26 5.93 6.64
N THR A 216 -3.99 5.95 7.05
CA THR A 216 -3.25 4.71 7.31
C THR A 216 -3.52 4.20 8.73
N ASP A 217 -3.47 2.89 8.92
CA ASP A 217 -3.46 2.28 10.25
C ASP A 217 -2.16 2.61 11.01
N PRO A 218 -2.13 2.47 12.35
CA PRO A 218 -0.94 2.77 13.15
C PRO A 218 0.33 2.02 12.72
N GLY A 219 0.17 0.80 12.19
CA GLY A 219 1.27 0.00 11.64
C GLY A 219 1.75 0.43 10.26
N ARG A 220 1.09 1.42 9.64
CA ARG A 220 1.30 1.87 8.25
C ARG A 220 1.31 0.72 7.26
N MET A 221 0.41 -0.25 7.50
CA MET A 221 0.28 -1.42 6.63
C MET A 221 -0.75 -1.19 5.53
N TYR A 222 -1.82 -0.43 5.80
CA TYR A 222 -2.94 -0.28 4.86
C TYR A 222 -3.56 1.10 4.92
N HIS A 223 -4.14 1.54 3.79
CA HIS A 223 -5.00 2.72 3.75
C HIS A 223 -6.46 2.33 3.95
N TYR A 224 -7.17 3.17 4.69
CA TYR A 224 -8.60 3.05 4.96
C TYR A 224 -9.32 4.32 4.57
N LEU A 225 -10.33 4.21 3.71
CA LEU A 225 -11.32 5.25 3.49
C LEU A 225 -12.24 5.28 4.71
N VAL A 226 -12.25 6.39 5.42
CA VAL A 226 -13.06 6.59 6.63
C VAL A 226 -14.16 7.60 6.35
N GLY A 227 -15.35 7.35 6.90
CA GLY A 227 -16.48 8.26 6.79
C GLY A 227 -17.77 7.69 7.33
N LEU A 228 -18.89 8.28 6.89
CA LEU A 228 -20.21 7.74 7.13
C LEU A 228 -20.59 6.85 5.95
N THR A 229 -21.10 5.66 6.24
CA THR A 229 -21.41 4.61 5.25
C THR A 229 -22.86 4.21 5.33
N SER A 230 -23.44 3.84 4.19
CA SER A 230 -24.81 3.31 4.09
C SER A 230 -24.95 2.37 2.89
N SER A 231 -25.92 1.46 2.96
CA SER A 231 -26.31 0.64 1.81
C SER A 231 -27.18 1.41 0.81
N GLY A 232 -27.84 2.49 1.26
CA GLY A 232 -28.68 3.38 0.45
C GLY A 232 -28.15 4.81 0.43
N ARG A 233 -28.55 5.58 -0.59
CA ARG A 233 -28.15 6.98 -0.73
C ARG A 233 -28.66 7.90 0.37
N GLU A 234 -29.80 7.59 0.95
CA GLU A 234 -30.47 8.43 1.97
C GLU A 234 -30.16 8.00 3.41
N GLY A 235 -29.46 6.87 3.57
CA GLY A 235 -29.12 6.32 4.89
C GLY A 235 -29.89 5.03 5.20
N PRO A 236 -29.86 4.49 6.41
CA PRO A 236 -29.20 5.08 7.59
C PRO A 236 -27.66 5.15 7.48
N TRP A 237 -27.10 6.20 8.03
CA TRP A 237 -25.66 6.45 8.02
C TRP A 237 -25.01 5.93 9.30
N LYS A 238 -23.95 5.15 9.14
CA LYS A 238 -23.14 4.61 10.23
C LYS A 238 -21.67 4.97 10.02
N ILE A 239 -20.92 5.10 11.10
CA ILE A 239 -19.45 5.23 11.01
C ILE A 239 -18.89 3.93 10.41
N GLY A 240 -18.00 4.08 9.45
CA GLY A 240 -17.38 2.92 8.83
C GLY A 240 -16.07 3.23 8.12
N CYS A 241 -15.37 2.18 7.75
CA CYS A 241 -14.15 2.26 6.97
C CYS A 241 -14.08 1.17 5.92
N PHE A 242 -13.33 1.43 4.87
CA PHE A 242 -13.05 0.48 3.80
C PHE A 242 -11.56 0.48 3.51
N ARG A 243 -10.93 -0.68 3.59
CA ARG A 243 -9.53 -0.83 3.17
C ARG A 243 -9.40 -0.54 1.68
N LEU A 244 -8.45 0.31 1.29
CA LEU A 244 -8.29 0.79 -0.09
C LEU A 244 -8.19 -0.37 -1.08
N CYS A 245 -7.36 -1.37 -0.79
CA CYS A 245 -7.18 -2.53 -1.67
C CYS A 245 -8.43 -3.46 -1.76
N PHE A 246 -9.47 -3.24 -0.96
CA PHE A 246 -10.74 -3.97 -1.06
C PHE A 246 -11.79 -3.25 -1.90
N ILE A 247 -11.54 -2.02 -2.32
CA ILE A 247 -12.43 -1.25 -3.19
C ILE A 247 -12.13 -1.62 -4.64
N THR A 248 -13.09 -2.27 -5.31
CA THR A 248 -12.96 -2.69 -6.71
C THR A 248 -13.54 -1.69 -7.70
N ASP A 249 -14.52 -0.88 -7.27
CA ASP A 249 -15.05 0.24 -8.03
C ASP A 249 -15.30 1.41 -7.09
N CYS A 250 -14.93 2.61 -7.54
CA CYS A 250 -15.11 3.85 -6.78
C CYS A 250 -15.56 4.95 -7.75
N LYS A 251 -16.73 5.50 -7.50
CA LYS A 251 -17.30 6.57 -8.33
C LYS A 251 -17.80 7.71 -7.47
N ARG A 252 -17.30 8.90 -7.73
CA ARG A 252 -17.84 10.13 -7.17
C ARG A 252 -19.21 10.44 -7.76
N LEU A 253 -20.14 10.77 -6.89
CA LEU A 253 -21.51 11.12 -7.24
C LEU A 253 -21.74 12.62 -7.05
N ASP A 254 -22.69 13.15 -7.80
CA ASP A 254 -23.08 14.55 -7.66
C ASP A 254 -24.10 14.81 -6.54
N TYR A 255 -23.91 14.11 -5.42
CA TYR A 255 -24.65 14.27 -4.17
C TYR A 255 -23.74 14.79 -3.07
N SER A 256 -24.33 15.48 -2.08
CA SER A 256 -23.57 15.98 -0.95
C SER A 256 -22.98 14.85 -0.10
N GLY A 257 -21.67 14.90 0.07
CA GLY A 257 -20.90 14.07 0.99
C GLY A 257 -20.59 14.81 2.30
N PHE A 258 -21.32 15.89 2.61
CA PHE A 258 -21.07 16.70 3.80
C PHE A 258 -21.27 15.90 5.09
N ILE A 259 -20.35 16.04 6.02
CA ILE A 259 -20.39 15.49 7.37
C ILE A 259 -20.46 16.66 8.34
N HIS A 260 -21.43 16.65 9.26
CA HIS A 260 -21.56 17.69 10.28
C HIS A 260 -20.43 17.58 11.30
N SER A 261 -20.07 18.72 11.93
CA SER A 261 -18.96 18.80 12.88
C SER A 261 -19.07 17.81 14.05
N ASP A 262 -20.28 17.55 14.53
CA ASP A 262 -20.48 16.61 15.63
C ASP A 262 -20.28 15.16 15.19
N GLN A 263 -20.72 14.81 13.98
CA GLN A 263 -20.45 13.50 13.36
C GLN A 263 -18.94 13.31 13.12
N GLU A 264 -18.25 14.37 12.67
CA GLU A 264 -16.79 14.31 12.50
C GLU A 264 -16.09 14.06 13.84
N LYS A 265 -16.46 14.77 14.91
CA LYS A 265 -15.95 14.54 16.27
C LYS A 265 -16.19 13.11 16.73
N GLU A 266 -17.38 12.57 16.46
CA GLU A 266 -17.72 11.19 16.80
C GLU A 266 -16.85 10.18 16.03
N ILE A 267 -16.64 10.39 14.72
CA ILE A 267 -15.75 9.56 13.91
C ILE A 267 -14.33 9.60 14.47
N ARG A 268 -13.80 10.79 14.75
CA ARG A 268 -12.43 10.95 15.29
C ARG A 268 -12.29 10.30 16.67
N ARG A 269 -13.30 10.41 17.53
CA ARG A 269 -13.34 9.71 18.81
C ARG A 269 -13.31 8.18 18.61
N ALA A 270 -14.16 7.66 17.72
CA ALA A 270 -14.19 6.24 17.43
C ALA A 270 -12.84 5.72 16.87
N ILE A 271 -12.14 6.51 16.05
CA ILE A 271 -10.78 6.18 15.58
C ILE A 271 -9.80 6.09 16.74
N SER A 272 -9.85 7.05 17.66
CA SER A 272 -8.95 7.08 18.83
C SER A 272 -9.18 5.89 19.77
N GLU A 273 -10.43 5.50 19.97
CA GLU A 273 -10.82 4.44 20.88
C GLU A 273 -10.61 3.02 20.31
N ARG A 274 -10.88 2.82 19.00
CA ARG A 274 -10.95 1.49 18.39
C ARG A 274 -9.84 1.23 17.38
N GLY A 275 -9.17 2.27 16.90
CA GLY A 275 -8.32 2.20 15.71
C GLY A 275 -9.14 2.16 14.41
N VAL A 276 -8.53 2.63 13.31
CA VAL A 276 -9.20 2.75 12.01
C VAL A 276 -9.69 1.41 11.45
N GLN A 277 -8.95 0.34 11.71
CA GLN A 277 -9.25 -1.00 11.19
C GLN A 277 -10.48 -1.67 11.83
N TYR A 278 -10.94 -1.16 12.97
CA TYR A 278 -12.10 -1.71 13.70
C TYR A 278 -13.30 -0.76 13.76
N LEU A 279 -13.30 0.31 12.97
CA LEU A 279 -14.40 1.30 12.94
C LEU A 279 -15.73 0.72 12.48
N SER A 280 -15.72 -0.19 11.51
CA SER A 280 -16.92 -0.80 10.94
C SER A 280 -17.50 -1.91 11.81
N GLY A 281 -16.85 -2.28 12.91
CA GLY A 281 -17.33 -3.29 13.83
C GLY A 281 -18.38 -2.72 14.78
N GLU A 282 -19.46 -3.47 14.99
CA GLU A 282 -20.46 -3.20 16.02
C GLU A 282 -20.00 -3.72 17.40
N ASP A 283 -18.79 -4.34 17.45
CA ASP A 283 -18.26 -4.91 18.68
C ASP A 283 -17.99 -3.83 19.72
N PRO A 284 -18.55 -3.96 20.93
CA PRO A 284 -18.28 -3.02 21.99
C PRO A 284 -16.81 -3.09 22.42
N ILE A 285 -16.30 -1.95 22.89
CA ILE A 285 -15.05 -1.94 23.65
C ILE A 285 -15.33 -2.60 24.98
N GLN A 286 -14.53 -3.59 25.34
CA GLN A 286 -14.69 -4.35 26.57
C GLN A 286 -13.35 -4.44 27.30
N LYS A 287 -13.46 -4.62 28.63
CA LYS A 287 -12.37 -5.04 29.45
C LYS A 287 -12.03 -6.50 29.13
N ILE A 288 -10.78 -6.76 28.82
CA ILE A 288 -10.27 -8.09 28.48
C ILE A 288 -9.05 -8.34 29.35
N LEU A 289 -9.09 -9.41 30.14
CA LEU A 289 -7.94 -9.87 30.91
C LEU A 289 -7.27 -11.03 30.20
N VAL A 290 -5.97 -10.91 30.03
CA VAL A 290 -5.14 -11.91 29.36
C VAL A 290 -3.97 -12.28 30.26
N GLU A 291 -3.82 -13.56 30.51
CA GLU A 291 -2.65 -14.13 31.16
C GLU A 291 -1.64 -14.59 30.12
N PHE A 292 -0.42 -14.12 30.21
CA PHE A 292 0.68 -14.55 29.34
C PHE A 292 1.58 -15.56 30.04
N THR A 293 2.21 -16.45 29.28
CA THR A 293 3.47 -17.05 29.68
C THR A 293 4.62 -16.05 29.49
N PRO A 294 5.81 -16.26 30.05
CA PRO A 294 6.98 -15.39 29.79
C PRO A 294 7.29 -15.26 28.29
N ASN A 295 7.11 -16.33 27.51
CA ASN A 295 7.26 -16.30 26.06
C ASN A 295 6.12 -15.53 25.36
N GLY A 296 4.91 -15.63 25.90
CA GLY A 296 3.76 -14.86 25.44
C GLY A 296 3.95 -13.36 25.63
N GLU A 297 4.44 -12.95 26.79
CA GLU A 297 4.77 -11.55 27.05
C GLU A 297 5.84 -11.02 26.10
N LYS A 298 6.92 -11.80 25.88
CA LYS A 298 7.95 -11.46 24.91
C LYS A 298 7.36 -11.29 23.51
N SER A 299 6.50 -12.21 23.07
CA SER A 299 5.80 -12.13 21.79
C SER A 299 4.89 -10.91 21.70
N TYR A 300 4.16 -10.57 22.78
CA TYR A 300 3.34 -9.37 22.84
C TYR A 300 4.16 -8.09 22.62
N ARG A 301 5.35 -8.02 23.21
CA ARG A 301 6.26 -6.86 23.03
C ARG A 301 6.80 -6.74 21.59
N GLN A 302 6.97 -7.87 20.88
CA GLN A 302 7.56 -7.93 19.53
C GLN A 302 6.53 -7.78 18.41
N ILE A 303 5.33 -8.34 18.56
CA ILE A 303 4.30 -8.34 17.52
C ILE A 303 3.49 -7.05 17.60
N LEU A 304 3.79 -6.09 16.72
CA LEU A 304 3.17 -4.77 16.75
C LEU A 304 1.85 -4.69 15.96
N HIS A 305 1.69 -5.53 14.94
CA HIS A 305 0.51 -5.49 14.07
C HIS A 305 -0.77 -5.87 14.82
N LEU A 306 -1.77 -4.99 14.76
CA LEU A 306 -3.06 -5.09 15.46
C LEU A 306 -2.98 -5.13 16.98
N ARG A 307 -1.81 -4.84 17.57
CA ARG A 307 -1.59 -4.95 19.02
C ARG A 307 -2.52 -4.01 19.78
N PRO A 308 -3.39 -4.53 20.67
CA PRO A 308 -4.11 -3.69 21.61
C PRO A 308 -3.15 -3.11 22.66
N GLN A 309 -3.39 -1.88 23.09
CA GLN A 309 -2.64 -1.29 24.20
C GLN A 309 -3.24 -1.79 25.51
N TYR A 310 -2.38 -2.19 26.45
CA TYR A 310 -2.83 -2.52 27.79
C TYR A 310 -3.06 -1.27 28.62
N THR A 311 -4.00 -1.31 29.55
CA THR A 311 -4.32 -0.24 30.50
C THR A 311 -3.58 -0.43 31.81
N SER A 312 -3.42 -1.68 32.24
CA SER A 312 -2.69 -2.06 33.46
C SER A 312 -2.18 -3.49 33.34
N HIS A 313 -1.25 -3.87 34.19
CA HIS A 313 -0.85 -5.27 34.36
C HIS A 313 -0.39 -5.55 35.80
N ASP A 314 -0.59 -6.79 36.22
CA ASP A 314 -0.03 -7.35 37.44
C ASP A 314 0.70 -8.65 37.10
N GLY A 315 2.03 -8.63 37.23
CA GLY A 315 2.87 -9.71 36.73
C GLY A 315 2.61 -10.00 35.25
N LEU A 316 2.18 -11.22 34.95
CA LEU A 316 1.86 -11.68 33.58
C LEU A 316 0.37 -11.57 33.22
N ILE A 317 -0.44 -10.98 34.08
CA ILE A 317 -1.85 -10.70 33.79
C ILE A 317 -2.00 -9.26 33.31
N TYR A 318 -2.48 -9.09 32.07
CA TYR A 318 -2.62 -7.81 31.42
C TYR A 318 -4.09 -7.47 31.20
N GLU A 319 -4.45 -6.22 31.47
CA GLU A 319 -5.77 -5.67 31.21
C GLU A 319 -5.76 -4.83 29.94
N PHE A 320 -6.72 -5.08 29.07
CA PHE A 320 -6.93 -4.35 27.81
C PHE A 320 -8.35 -3.81 27.75
N HIS A 321 -8.49 -2.59 27.20
CA HIS A 321 -9.78 -2.03 26.81
C HIS A 321 -9.80 -1.89 25.30
N CYS A 322 -10.34 -2.88 24.60
CA CYS A 322 -10.33 -2.91 23.13
C CYS A 322 -11.56 -3.63 22.57
N PRO A 323 -11.86 -3.46 21.27
CA PRO A 323 -12.88 -4.25 20.59
C PRO A 323 -12.60 -5.76 20.73
N VAL A 324 -13.63 -6.55 20.97
CA VAL A 324 -13.51 -8.02 21.10
C VAL A 324 -12.86 -8.63 19.87
N LYS A 325 -13.23 -8.13 18.68
CA LYS A 325 -12.64 -8.57 17.42
C LYS A 325 -11.13 -8.33 17.35
N GLN A 326 -10.64 -7.20 17.89
CA GLN A 326 -9.21 -6.92 17.97
C GLN A 326 -8.50 -7.94 18.85
N ALA A 327 -9.07 -8.24 20.03
CA ALA A 327 -8.52 -9.25 20.92
C ALA A 327 -8.48 -10.63 20.24
N GLU A 328 -9.54 -11.02 19.53
CA GLU A 328 -9.57 -12.28 18.79
C GLU A 328 -8.47 -12.34 17.72
N ASP A 329 -8.38 -11.31 16.86
CA ASP A 329 -7.42 -11.28 15.76
C ASP A 329 -5.97 -11.23 16.27
N TYR A 330 -5.76 -10.63 17.42
CA TYR A 330 -4.43 -10.49 17.99
C TYR A 330 -3.99 -11.69 18.84
N PHE A 331 -4.77 -12.10 19.84
CA PHE A 331 -4.33 -13.11 20.82
C PHE A 331 -4.46 -14.54 20.30
N PHE A 332 -5.33 -14.83 19.33
CA PHE A 332 -5.50 -16.20 18.85
C PHE A 332 -4.20 -16.82 18.29
N LYS A 333 -3.32 -16.03 17.70
CA LYS A 333 -2.02 -16.49 17.19
C LYS A 333 -0.99 -16.85 18.26
N PHE A 334 -1.26 -16.54 19.52
CA PHE A 334 -0.35 -16.85 20.64
C PHE A 334 -0.42 -18.32 21.10
N GLY A 335 -1.47 -19.04 20.71
CA GLY A 335 -1.66 -20.43 21.11
C GLY A 335 -1.71 -20.56 22.64
N HIS A 336 -0.91 -21.48 23.17
CA HIS A 336 -0.82 -21.72 24.62
C HIS A 336 -0.09 -20.60 25.41
N ASN A 337 0.50 -19.63 24.70
CA ASN A 337 1.27 -18.56 25.32
C ASN A 337 0.41 -17.36 25.78
N ALA A 338 -0.88 -17.36 25.48
CA ALA A 338 -1.84 -16.37 25.98
C ALA A 338 -3.18 -17.06 26.31
N ARG A 339 -3.70 -16.78 27.49
CA ARG A 339 -5.01 -17.26 27.94
C ARG A 339 -5.91 -16.08 28.24
N ILE A 340 -7.08 -16.05 27.61
CA ILE A 340 -8.12 -15.09 27.96
C ILE A 340 -8.74 -15.51 29.29
N LEU A 341 -8.73 -14.61 30.28
CA LEU A 341 -9.39 -14.82 31.56
C LEU A 341 -10.80 -14.22 31.57
N GLU A 342 -10.92 -13.00 31.04
CA GLU A 342 -12.18 -12.26 30.93
C GLU A 342 -12.31 -11.60 29.55
N PRO A 343 -13.52 -11.47 29.02
CA PRO A 343 -14.78 -12.03 29.53
C PRO A 343 -14.89 -13.55 29.26
N VAL A 344 -15.63 -14.26 30.09
CA VAL A 344 -15.75 -15.73 30.05
C VAL A 344 -16.19 -16.25 28.67
N TYR A 345 -17.17 -15.59 28.05
CA TYR A 345 -17.66 -16.02 26.72
C TYR A 345 -16.54 -15.97 25.65
N LEU A 346 -15.58 -15.03 25.78
CA LEU A 346 -14.45 -14.93 24.85
C LEU A 346 -13.44 -16.04 25.12
N ALA A 347 -13.16 -16.34 26.39
CA ALA A 347 -12.32 -17.49 26.79
C ALA A 347 -12.89 -18.81 26.22
N GLU A 348 -14.21 -19.06 26.38
CA GLU A 348 -14.88 -20.22 25.81
C GLU A 348 -14.81 -20.27 24.28
N LYS A 349 -14.90 -19.11 23.63
CA LYS A 349 -14.76 -19.00 22.17
C LYS A 349 -13.35 -19.41 21.72
N PHE A 350 -12.30 -18.98 22.43
CA PHE A 350 -10.92 -19.37 22.17
C PHE A 350 -10.73 -20.88 22.40
N GLN A 351 -11.24 -21.40 23.50
CA GLN A 351 -11.17 -22.84 23.81
C GLN A 351 -11.79 -23.66 22.69
N ARG A 352 -12.99 -23.31 22.20
CA ARG A 352 -13.63 -24.02 21.08
C ARG A 352 -12.80 -23.93 19.79
N LYS A 353 -12.20 -22.76 19.48
CA LYS A 353 -11.36 -22.60 18.32
C LYS A 353 -10.10 -23.48 18.38
N TYR A 354 -9.43 -23.54 19.54
CA TYR A 354 -8.26 -24.40 19.73
C TYR A 354 -8.61 -25.88 19.68
N GLN A 355 -9.71 -26.30 20.30
CA GLN A 355 -10.20 -27.68 20.20
C GLN A 355 -10.51 -28.06 18.74
N ASN A 356 -11.15 -27.19 17.99
CA ASN A 356 -11.43 -27.44 16.58
C ASN A 356 -10.15 -27.46 15.72
N ALA A 357 -9.14 -26.68 16.08
CA ALA A 357 -7.84 -26.77 15.42
C ALA A 357 -7.15 -28.09 15.74
N ALA A 358 -7.10 -28.51 17.01
CA ALA A 358 -6.50 -29.79 17.45
C ALA A 358 -7.11 -30.98 16.71
N LYS A 359 -8.46 -31.07 16.62
CA LYS A 359 -9.16 -32.14 15.90
C LYS A 359 -8.74 -32.32 14.45
N LYS A 360 -8.24 -31.28 13.78
CA LYS A 360 -7.75 -31.38 12.40
C LYS A 360 -6.39 -32.11 12.31
N TYR A 361 -5.64 -32.13 13.41
CA TYR A 361 -4.37 -32.86 13.48
C TYR A 361 -4.56 -34.31 13.95
N ASP A 362 -5.65 -34.60 14.67
CA ASP A 362 -6.00 -35.97 15.11
C ASP A 362 -6.36 -36.89 13.93
N SER A 363 -6.60 -36.31 12.74
CA SER A 363 -6.93 -37.03 11.49
C SER A 363 -5.72 -37.23 10.56
N LEU A 364 -4.52 -36.85 10.99
CA LEU A 364 -3.25 -37.09 10.30
C LEU A 364 -2.58 -38.36 10.82
#